data_82f5e3f8d076a829786d08a88c2f7489
#
_entry.id   82f5e3f8d076a829786d08a88c2f7489
#
_cell.length_a   1.000
_cell.length_b   1.000
_cell.length_c   1.000
_cell.angle_alpha   90.00
_cell.angle_beta   90.00
_cell.angle_gamma   90.00
#
_symmetry.space_group_name_H-M   'P 1'
#
loop_
_entity.id
_entity.type
_entity.pdbx_description
1 polymer ?
#
loop_
_entity_poly.entity_id
_entity_poly.type
_entity_poly.pdbx_seq_one_letter_code
_entity_poly.pdbx_strand_id
1 'polypeptide(L)'
;HNDLNYSNVIVDEKDHNRIIGIIDFGDMVLAPLINEVGVAAAYHVDDSDDPLALVAEFLATYHQVIPLESVELEILYDLIVARLVTTLVITESRAKQYPDNRDYILRNNQAARQGLKRLEKIGRNEGRAYLRDVCD
;
A
#
# COMPACT_ATOMS: atom_id res chain seq x y z
N HIS A 1 8.63 9.50 0.78
CA HIS A 1 8.46 8.89 2.11
C HIS A 1 8.72 7.38 2.09
N ASN A 2 8.16 6.69 1.12
CA ASN A 2 8.36 5.25 0.82
C ASN A 2 7.83 4.27 1.91
N ASP A 3 7.14 4.77 2.92
CA ASP A 3 6.37 3.99 3.91
C ASP A 3 5.18 4.78 4.47
N LEU A 4 4.49 5.53 3.60
CA LEU A 4 3.32 6.29 4.02
C LEU A 4 2.13 5.34 4.22
N ASN A 5 1.77 5.15 5.48
CA ASN A 5 0.66 4.34 5.94
C ASN A 5 -0.08 5.04 7.08
N TYR A 6 -1.21 4.52 7.49
CA TYR A 6 -2.06 5.13 8.54
C TYR A 6 -1.35 5.31 9.90
N SER A 7 -0.32 4.51 10.22
CA SER A 7 0.43 4.64 11.46
C SER A 7 1.44 5.80 11.43
N ASN A 8 1.77 6.30 10.23
CA ASN A 8 2.73 7.38 10.01
C ASN A 8 2.04 8.72 9.74
N VAL A 9 0.71 8.78 9.82
CA VAL A 9 -0.09 10.00 9.68
C VAL A 9 -0.69 10.37 11.04
N ILE A 10 -0.46 11.60 11.48
CA ILE A 10 -1.02 12.14 12.71
C ILE A 10 -2.19 13.05 12.35
N VAL A 11 -3.33 12.77 12.94
CA VAL A 11 -4.54 13.59 12.78
C VAL A 11 -4.81 14.41 14.03
N ASP A 12 -5.57 15.49 13.89
CA ASP A 12 -6.00 16.32 15.01
C ASP A 12 -6.94 15.53 15.93
N GLU A 13 -6.77 15.67 17.25
CA GLU A 13 -7.55 14.95 18.25
C GLU A 13 -9.06 15.29 18.19
N LYS A 14 -9.41 16.52 17.78
CA LYS A 14 -10.80 17.00 17.72
C LYS A 14 -11.42 16.89 16.34
N ASP A 15 -10.60 16.83 15.30
CA ASP A 15 -11.02 16.71 13.91
C ASP A 15 -10.13 15.70 13.16
N HIS A 16 -10.55 14.45 13.16
CA HIS A 16 -9.79 13.36 12.53
C HIS A 16 -9.66 13.48 10.99
N ASN A 17 -10.40 14.42 10.36
CA ASN A 17 -10.21 14.73 8.95
C ASN A 17 -9.05 15.71 8.70
N ARG A 18 -8.48 16.27 9.78
CA ARG A 18 -7.37 17.20 9.69
C ARG A 18 -6.05 16.50 10.00
N ILE A 19 -5.21 16.37 8.98
CA ILE A 19 -3.83 15.89 9.15
C ILE A 19 -2.99 17.03 9.74
N ILE A 20 -2.27 16.75 10.82
CA ILE A 20 -1.39 17.71 11.53
C ILE A 20 0.09 17.30 11.48
N GLY A 21 0.40 16.10 11.01
CA GLY A 21 1.79 15.67 10.87
C GLY A 21 1.94 14.38 10.10
N ILE A 22 3.15 14.20 9.57
CA ILE A 22 3.63 12.94 8.99
C ILE A 22 4.95 12.63 9.70
N ILE A 23 5.15 11.38 10.07
CA ILE A 23 6.33 10.90 10.82
C ILE A 23 6.98 9.71 10.14
N ASP A 24 8.12 9.28 10.66
CA ASP A 24 8.88 8.10 10.23
C ASP A 24 9.40 8.18 8.79
N PHE A 25 10.31 9.14 8.57
CA PHE A 25 11.02 9.33 7.30
C PHE A 25 12.25 8.42 7.13
N GLY A 26 12.38 7.36 7.96
CA GLY A 26 13.54 6.47 7.94
C GLY A 26 13.74 5.71 6.63
N ASP A 27 12.66 5.43 5.91
CA ASP A 27 12.67 4.72 4.63
C ASP A 27 12.65 5.65 3.40
N MET A 28 12.85 6.97 3.61
CA MET A 28 12.80 7.96 2.53
C MET A 28 13.93 7.74 1.52
N VAL A 29 13.58 7.66 0.24
CA VAL A 29 14.51 7.46 -0.87
C VAL A 29 14.15 8.35 -2.06
N LEU A 30 15.12 8.62 -2.94
CA LEU A 30 14.88 9.21 -4.24
C LEU A 30 14.48 8.08 -5.21
N ALA A 31 13.20 8.01 -5.54
CA ALA A 31 12.61 6.95 -6.36
C ALA A 31 11.50 7.52 -7.27
N PRO A 32 11.06 6.80 -8.30
CA PRO A 32 9.86 7.18 -9.06
C PRO A 32 8.64 7.36 -8.13
N LEU A 33 7.85 8.41 -8.39
CA LEU A 33 6.72 8.78 -7.53
C LEU A 33 5.69 7.65 -7.37
N ILE A 34 5.51 6.86 -8.41
CA ILE A 34 4.58 5.72 -8.40
C ILE A 34 4.91 4.67 -7.34
N ASN A 35 6.17 4.57 -6.88
CA ASN A 35 6.53 3.67 -5.79
C ASN A 35 5.85 4.07 -4.48
N GLU A 36 5.77 5.38 -4.19
CA GLU A 36 5.04 5.89 -3.03
C GLU A 36 3.56 5.52 -3.09
N VAL A 37 2.95 5.71 -4.27
CA VAL A 37 1.54 5.33 -4.51
C VAL A 37 1.33 3.84 -4.32
N GLY A 38 2.22 3.01 -4.86
CA GLY A 38 2.17 1.55 -4.71
C GLY A 38 2.31 1.09 -3.25
N VAL A 39 3.19 1.74 -2.50
CA VAL A 39 3.38 1.47 -1.06
C VAL A 39 2.12 1.83 -0.27
N ALA A 40 1.58 3.05 -0.45
CA ALA A 40 0.37 3.49 0.23
C ALA A 40 -0.84 2.62 -0.16
N ALA A 41 -1.03 2.34 -1.46
CA ALA A 41 -2.11 1.52 -1.97
C ALA A 41 -2.11 0.10 -1.39
N ALA A 42 -0.94 -0.50 -1.15
CA ALA A 42 -0.83 -1.84 -0.58
C ALA A 42 -1.45 -1.95 0.83
N TYR A 43 -1.52 -0.86 1.59
CA TYR A 43 -2.17 -0.81 2.91
C TYR A 43 -3.71 -0.72 2.81
N HIS A 44 -4.24 -0.41 1.63
CA HIS A 44 -5.68 -0.34 1.36
C HIS A 44 -6.25 -1.61 0.73
N VAL A 45 -5.43 -2.60 0.40
CA VAL A 45 -5.92 -3.92 -0.02
C VAL A 45 -6.55 -4.61 1.18
N ASP A 46 -7.85 -4.83 1.14
CA ASP A 46 -8.61 -5.37 2.27
C ASP A 46 -9.14 -6.80 2.02
N ASP A 47 -9.96 -7.29 2.93
CA ASP A 47 -10.56 -8.62 2.88
C ASP A 47 -12.04 -8.63 2.50
N SER A 48 -12.57 -7.54 1.93
CA SER A 48 -13.92 -7.43 1.39
C SER A 48 -14.11 -8.24 0.10
N ASP A 49 -15.33 -8.24 -0.42
CA ASP A 49 -15.65 -8.87 -1.71
C ASP A 49 -15.00 -8.13 -2.89
N ASP A 50 -14.75 -6.82 -2.76
CA ASP A 50 -13.94 -6.02 -3.68
C ASP A 50 -12.67 -5.50 -2.96
N PRO A 51 -11.58 -6.27 -2.98
CA PRO A 51 -10.37 -5.93 -2.24
C PRO A 51 -9.59 -4.74 -2.81
N LEU A 52 -9.97 -4.23 -3.97
CA LEU A 52 -9.40 -3.04 -4.59
C LEU A 52 -10.27 -1.78 -4.41
N ALA A 53 -11.45 -1.87 -3.79
CA ALA A 53 -12.35 -0.72 -3.64
C ALA A 53 -11.69 0.46 -2.92
N LEU A 54 -11.04 0.23 -1.77
CA LEU A 54 -10.33 1.28 -1.04
C LEU A 54 -9.07 1.77 -1.78
N VAL A 55 -8.40 0.88 -2.51
CA VAL A 55 -7.29 1.26 -3.41
C VAL A 55 -7.78 2.21 -4.49
N ALA A 56 -8.93 1.91 -5.09
CA ALA A 56 -9.56 2.73 -6.13
C ALA A 56 -9.94 4.11 -5.60
N GLU A 57 -10.57 4.19 -4.43
CA GLU A 57 -10.92 5.46 -3.78
C GLU A 57 -9.68 6.32 -3.50
N PHE A 58 -8.64 5.72 -2.91
CA PHE A 58 -7.36 6.38 -2.70
C PHE A 58 -6.75 6.87 -4.01
N LEU A 59 -6.69 6.01 -5.03
CA LEU A 59 -6.09 6.31 -6.33
C LEU A 59 -6.82 7.43 -7.07
N ALA A 60 -8.16 7.39 -7.10
CA ALA A 60 -8.98 8.44 -7.70
C ALA A 60 -8.72 9.81 -7.07
N THR A 61 -8.63 9.85 -5.73
CA THR A 61 -8.35 11.07 -4.99
C THR A 61 -6.93 11.58 -5.23
N TYR A 62 -5.95 10.67 -5.23
CA TYR A 62 -4.56 11.00 -5.50
C TYR A 62 -4.38 11.56 -6.92
N HIS A 63 -4.96 10.90 -7.92
CA HIS A 63 -4.87 11.28 -9.33
C HIS A 63 -5.45 12.68 -9.62
N GLN A 64 -6.48 13.12 -8.87
CA GLN A 64 -7.03 14.48 -8.98
C GLN A 64 -6.03 15.56 -8.53
N VAL A 65 -5.13 15.25 -7.60
CA VAL A 65 -4.14 16.20 -7.05
C VAL A 65 -2.83 16.12 -7.84
N ILE A 66 -2.36 14.91 -8.10
CA ILE A 66 -1.15 14.62 -8.86
C ILE A 66 -1.51 13.58 -9.92
N PRO A 67 -1.76 14.01 -11.17
CA PRO A 67 -2.09 13.08 -12.25
C PRO A 67 -0.97 12.07 -12.49
N LEU A 68 -1.33 10.80 -12.51
CA LEU A 68 -0.43 9.70 -12.83
C LEU A 68 -0.40 9.48 -14.35
N GLU A 69 0.76 9.14 -14.88
CA GLU A 69 0.92 8.82 -16.28
C GLU A 69 0.42 7.40 -16.59
N SER A 70 0.00 7.14 -17.84
CA SER A 70 -0.49 5.82 -18.24
C SER A 70 0.53 4.71 -17.98
N VAL A 71 1.83 4.98 -18.15
CA VAL A 71 2.90 4.03 -17.85
C VAL A 71 3.01 3.70 -16.36
N GLU A 72 2.69 4.67 -15.50
CA GLU A 72 2.66 4.48 -14.04
C GLU A 72 1.48 3.60 -13.62
N LEU A 73 0.31 3.84 -14.19
CA LEU A 73 -0.89 3.03 -13.95
C LEU A 73 -0.71 1.58 -14.43
N GLU A 74 0.01 1.36 -15.53
CA GLU A 74 0.32 0.03 -16.05
C GLU A 74 1.13 -0.84 -15.07
N ILE A 75 1.98 -0.23 -14.24
CA ILE A 75 2.83 -0.97 -13.30
C ILE A 75 2.31 -0.96 -11.87
N LEU A 76 1.31 -0.14 -11.55
CA LEU A 76 0.85 0.08 -10.18
C LEU A 76 0.40 -1.22 -9.49
N TYR A 77 -0.37 -2.06 -10.19
CA TYR A 77 -0.81 -3.35 -9.64
C TYR A 77 0.39 -4.23 -9.24
N ASP A 78 1.42 -4.28 -10.07
CA ASP A 78 2.62 -5.06 -9.78
C ASP A 78 3.40 -4.48 -8.59
N LEU A 79 3.43 -3.16 -8.44
CA LEU A 79 4.06 -2.50 -7.29
C LEU A 79 3.32 -2.81 -5.98
N ILE A 80 1.98 -2.85 -6.01
CA ILE A 80 1.17 -3.25 -4.85
C ILE A 80 1.51 -4.70 -4.46
N VAL A 81 1.51 -5.62 -5.41
CA VAL A 81 1.89 -7.03 -5.18
C VAL A 81 3.31 -7.12 -4.64
N ALA A 82 4.26 -6.40 -5.26
CA ALA A 82 5.66 -6.40 -4.84
C ALA A 82 5.81 -5.88 -3.40
N ARG A 83 5.08 -4.84 -3.00
CA ARG A 83 5.09 -4.32 -1.62
C ARG A 83 4.60 -5.37 -0.62
N LEU A 84 3.48 -6.04 -0.90
CA LEU A 84 2.95 -7.09 -0.03
C LEU A 84 3.94 -8.26 0.12
N VAL A 85 4.56 -8.70 -0.99
CA VAL A 85 5.60 -9.75 -0.96
C VAL A 85 6.81 -9.30 -0.15
N THR A 86 7.29 -8.08 -0.37
CA THR A 86 8.44 -7.50 0.35
C THR A 86 8.17 -7.46 1.84
N THR A 87 6.97 -7.05 2.27
CA THR A 87 6.55 -7.05 3.68
C THR A 87 6.71 -8.45 4.27
N LEU A 88 6.20 -9.49 3.61
CA LEU A 88 6.30 -10.86 4.11
C LEU A 88 7.75 -11.36 4.20
N VAL A 89 8.54 -11.15 3.15
CA VAL A 89 9.92 -11.66 3.08
C VAL A 89 10.80 -11.00 4.14
N ILE A 90 10.72 -9.66 4.26
CA ILE A 90 11.56 -8.92 5.21
C ILE A 90 11.15 -9.25 6.65
N THR A 91 9.85 -9.22 6.96
CA THR A 91 9.39 -9.44 8.33
C THR A 91 9.62 -10.88 8.79
N GLU A 92 9.42 -11.88 7.94
CA GLU A 92 9.75 -13.28 8.25
C GLU A 92 11.25 -13.48 8.51
N SER A 93 12.11 -12.82 7.71
CA SER A 93 13.57 -12.86 7.95
C SER A 93 13.95 -12.20 9.25
N ARG A 94 13.40 -11.00 9.53
CA ARG A 94 13.67 -10.26 10.78
C ARG A 94 13.13 -10.99 12.03
N ALA A 95 11.96 -11.61 11.94
CA ALA A 95 11.38 -12.37 13.05
C ALA A 95 12.21 -13.59 13.45
N LYS A 96 13.00 -14.16 12.52
CA LYS A 96 13.98 -15.22 12.82
C LYS A 96 15.20 -14.66 13.55
N GLN A 97 15.63 -13.45 13.21
CA GLN A 97 16.79 -12.80 13.81
C GLN A 97 16.47 -12.22 15.21
N TYR A 98 15.22 -11.79 15.42
CA TYR A 98 14.76 -11.14 16.65
C TYR A 98 13.53 -11.85 17.22
N PRO A 99 13.69 -13.07 17.77
CA PRO A 99 12.56 -13.89 18.22
C PRO A 99 11.75 -13.24 19.36
N ASP A 100 12.38 -12.47 20.23
CA ASP A 100 11.72 -11.78 21.35
C ASP A 100 10.77 -10.66 20.89
N ASN A 101 10.93 -10.17 19.64
CA ASN A 101 10.10 -9.12 19.06
C ASN A 101 9.24 -9.64 17.89
N ARG A 102 9.11 -10.96 17.79
CA ARG A 102 8.45 -11.64 16.67
C ARG A 102 7.04 -11.15 16.41
N ASP A 103 6.22 -11.06 17.45
CA ASP A 103 4.80 -10.73 17.33
C ASP A 103 4.61 -9.30 16.76
N TYR A 104 5.40 -8.36 17.23
CA TYR A 104 5.41 -7.01 16.70
C TYR A 104 5.86 -6.97 15.24
N ILE A 105 6.93 -7.67 14.90
CA ILE A 105 7.48 -7.72 13.54
C ILE A 105 6.46 -8.30 12.55
N LEU A 106 5.73 -9.34 12.95
CA LEU A 106 4.78 -10.06 12.08
C LEU A 106 3.36 -9.48 12.09
N ARG A 107 3.10 -8.39 12.81
CA ARG A 107 1.74 -7.85 13.00
C ARG A 107 0.95 -7.62 11.69
N ASN A 108 1.63 -7.24 10.60
CA ASN A 108 1.01 -6.97 9.30
C ASN A 108 1.00 -8.18 8.35
N ASN A 109 1.62 -9.32 8.73
CA ASN A 109 1.80 -10.45 7.82
C ASN A 109 0.50 -11.15 7.44
N GLN A 110 -0.45 -11.22 8.38
CA GLN A 110 -1.73 -11.84 8.08
C GLN A 110 -2.47 -11.05 7.00
N ALA A 111 -2.57 -9.73 7.16
CA ALA A 111 -3.21 -8.85 6.17
C ALA A 111 -2.51 -8.95 4.80
N ALA A 112 -1.17 -8.89 4.78
CA ALA A 112 -0.40 -9.01 3.55
C ALA A 112 -0.63 -10.36 2.83
N ARG A 113 -0.70 -11.48 3.56
CA ARG A 113 -1.00 -12.81 2.98
C ARG A 113 -2.42 -12.89 2.42
N GLN A 114 -3.38 -12.32 3.12
CA GLN A 114 -4.78 -12.28 2.66
C GLN A 114 -4.91 -11.40 1.42
N GLY A 115 -4.31 -10.21 1.43
CA GLY A 115 -4.27 -9.32 0.27
C GLY A 115 -3.69 -10.00 -0.96
N LEU A 116 -2.52 -10.66 -0.85
CA LEU A 116 -1.92 -11.39 -1.97
C LEU A 116 -2.84 -12.48 -2.54
N LYS A 117 -3.50 -13.28 -1.68
CA LYS A 117 -4.45 -14.32 -2.14
C LYS A 117 -5.64 -13.73 -2.90
N ARG A 118 -6.09 -12.53 -2.53
CA ARG A 118 -7.20 -11.85 -3.20
C ARG A 118 -6.77 -11.27 -4.54
N LEU A 119 -5.61 -10.61 -4.57
CA LEU A 119 -5.03 -10.11 -5.81
C LEU A 119 -4.74 -11.25 -6.79
N GLU A 120 -4.26 -12.41 -6.31
CA GLU A 120 -4.09 -13.60 -7.15
C GLU A 120 -5.40 -14.06 -7.81
N LYS A 121 -6.53 -13.99 -7.09
CA LYS A 121 -7.85 -14.35 -7.64
C LYS A 121 -8.35 -13.38 -8.69
N ILE A 122 -8.13 -12.08 -8.50
CA ILE A 122 -8.45 -11.05 -9.49
C ILE A 122 -7.59 -11.27 -10.74
N GLY A 123 -6.32 -11.55 -10.54
CA GLY A 123 -5.36 -11.70 -11.62
C GLY A 123 -4.83 -10.35 -12.15
N ARG A 124 -3.63 -10.42 -12.72
CA ARG A 124 -2.85 -9.24 -13.12
C ARG A 124 -3.57 -8.34 -14.12
N ASN A 125 -4.16 -8.95 -15.17
CA ASN A 125 -4.77 -8.16 -16.25
C ASN A 125 -6.03 -7.44 -15.80
N GLU A 126 -6.87 -8.12 -15.04
CA GLU A 126 -8.11 -7.55 -14.51
C GLU A 126 -7.81 -6.46 -13.47
N GLY A 127 -6.88 -6.71 -12.54
CA GLY A 127 -6.48 -5.74 -11.54
C GLY A 127 -5.86 -4.48 -12.15
N ARG A 128 -5.03 -4.60 -13.20
CA ARG A 128 -4.49 -3.46 -13.93
C ARG A 128 -5.57 -2.65 -14.65
N ALA A 129 -6.50 -3.33 -15.33
CA ALA A 129 -7.62 -2.67 -15.99
C ALA A 129 -8.47 -1.91 -14.97
N TYR A 130 -8.81 -2.54 -13.86
CA TYR A 130 -9.57 -1.93 -12.78
C TYR A 130 -8.93 -0.63 -12.28
N LEU A 131 -7.63 -0.65 -11.95
CA LEU A 131 -6.93 0.52 -11.43
C LEU A 131 -6.77 1.64 -12.48
N ARG A 132 -6.62 1.29 -13.75
CA ARG A 132 -6.56 2.28 -14.83
C ARG A 132 -7.91 2.96 -15.01
N ASP A 133 -9.00 2.19 -15.10
CA ASP A 133 -10.36 2.69 -15.34
C ASP A 133 -10.84 3.66 -14.24
N VAL A 134 -10.21 3.63 -13.06
CA VAL A 134 -10.46 4.57 -11.95
C VAL A 134 -9.92 5.97 -12.23
N CYS A 135 -8.88 6.09 -13.08
CA CYS A 135 -8.20 7.34 -13.40
C CYS A 135 -8.62 7.93 -14.76
N ASP A 136 -9.41 7.21 -15.56
CA ASP A 136 -9.97 7.67 -16.84
C ASP A 136 -11.26 8.47 -16.62
#